data_460a620ffaa20e890ec07e7553888cd1
#
_entry.id   460a620ffaa20e890ec07e7553888cd1
#
_cell.length_a   1.000
_cell.length_b   1.000
_cell.length_c   1.000
_cell.angle_alpha   90.00
_cell.angle_beta   90.00
_cell.angle_gamma   90.00
#
_symmetry.space_group_name_H-M   'P 1'
#
loop_
_entity.id
_entity.type
_entity.pdbx_description
1 polymer ?
#
loop_
_entity_poly.entity_id
_entity_poly.type
_entity_poly.pdbx_seq_one_letter_code
_entity_poly.pdbx_strand_id
1 'polypeptide(L)'
;MAAPKPFETKTVESTNPLVEDKLNPSSELQLLVGGPYIAADGEEHKYGHTALRLKSKNFDLTYDFGRYGKTSGIFGESGEGILRVWIDFQAYIKGENSLKRTTAAFVYLIFDHQAIAAKNYFAQLVKGGKELTGKKTASVSVYKLATDYHALGPNCTTLSVDGAKIAIPKIDYGSEKFNRPEDVLDLKERLALSANGGAKRLFLPANLQKFLSMASPIRLLRTDVHGGKK
;
A
#
# COMPACT_ATOMS: atom_id res chain seq x y z
N MET A 1 -65.22 10.81 -18.33
CA MET A 1 -64.10 10.11 -17.66
C MET A 1 -62.86 11.01 -17.75
N ALA A 2 -62.39 11.52 -16.63
CA ALA A 2 -61.21 12.40 -16.60
C ALA A 2 -59.96 11.57 -16.57
N ALA A 3 -58.93 11.91 -17.36
CA ALA A 3 -57.65 11.25 -17.40
C ALA A 3 -56.88 11.38 -16.06
N PRO A 4 -56.16 10.37 -15.60
CA PRO A 4 -55.39 10.45 -14.38
C PRO A 4 -54.23 11.43 -14.53
N LYS A 5 -54.04 12.29 -13.53
CA LYS A 5 -52.89 13.21 -13.45
C LYS A 5 -51.58 12.44 -13.31
N PRO A 6 -50.51 12.88 -13.96
CA PRO A 6 -49.18 12.26 -13.80
C PRO A 6 -48.67 12.43 -12.38
N PHE A 7 -48.02 11.39 -11.83
CA PHE A 7 -47.33 11.40 -10.53
C PHE A 7 -46.17 12.41 -10.58
N GLU A 8 -46.26 13.44 -9.76
CA GLU A 8 -45.10 14.30 -9.49
C GLU A 8 -44.09 13.49 -8.64
N THR A 9 -42.99 13.11 -9.25
CA THR A 9 -41.82 12.61 -8.54
C THR A 9 -41.17 13.79 -7.82
N LYS A 10 -41.46 13.93 -6.52
CA LYS A 10 -40.64 14.76 -5.62
C LYS A 10 -39.25 14.14 -5.55
N THR A 11 -38.26 14.78 -6.14
CA THR A 11 -36.87 14.51 -5.90
C THR A 11 -36.59 14.85 -4.44
N VAL A 12 -36.47 13.83 -3.59
CA VAL A 12 -36.02 14.00 -2.21
C VAL A 12 -34.50 14.22 -2.29
N GLU A 13 -34.08 15.48 -2.25
CA GLU A 13 -32.70 15.81 -2.01
C GLU A 13 -32.33 15.30 -0.62
N SER A 14 -31.63 14.17 -0.57
CA SER A 14 -31.08 13.62 0.66
C SER A 14 -29.90 14.48 1.09
N THR A 15 -30.13 15.36 2.06
CA THR A 15 -29.08 16.17 2.69
C THR A 15 -28.23 15.40 3.71
N ASN A 16 -28.34 14.07 3.75
CA ASN A 16 -27.55 13.25 4.66
C ASN A 16 -26.18 12.91 4.02
N PRO A 17 -25.07 13.50 4.49
CA PRO A 17 -23.73 13.29 3.92
C PRO A 17 -23.28 11.84 3.92
N LEU A 18 -23.83 10.99 4.80
CA LEU A 18 -23.56 9.53 4.81
C LEU A 18 -24.24 8.80 3.64
N VAL A 19 -25.31 9.34 3.08
CA VAL A 19 -26.02 8.75 1.94
C VAL A 19 -25.33 9.16 0.64
N GLU A 20 -24.88 10.42 0.53
CA GLU A 20 -24.09 10.88 -0.62
C GLU A 20 -22.76 10.12 -0.77
N ASP A 21 -22.07 9.85 0.35
CA ASP A 21 -20.81 9.11 0.36
C ASP A 21 -21.00 7.64 -0.12
N LYS A 22 -22.16 7.04 0.10
CA LYS A 22 -22.47 5.69 -0.38
C LYS A 22 -22.77 5.62 -1.88
N LEU A 23 -23.12 6.73 -2.51
CA LEU A 23 -23.52 6.78 -3.91
C LEU A 23 -22.38 7.25 -4.83
N ASN A 24 -21.45 8.06 -4.32
CA ASN A 24 -20.37 8.66 -5.11
C ASN A 24 -19.01 8.41 -4.46
N PRO A 25 -18.20 7.50 -5.00
CA PRO A 25 -16.84 7.31 -4.51
C PRO A 25 -16.04 8.59 -4.75
N SER A 26 -15.41 9.08 -3.68
CA SER A 26 -14.71 10.38 -3.67
C SER A 26 -13.30 10.29 -3.09
N SER A 27 -12.90 9.10 -2.65
CA SER A 27 -11.59 8.84 -2.06
C SER A 27 -10.74 7.98 -2.98
N GLU A 28 -9.43 8.01 -2.79
CA GLU A 28 -8.48 7.22 -3.55
C GLU A 28 -7.70 6.29 -2.61
N LEU A 29 -7.54 5.04 -3.05
CA LEU A 29 -6.53 4.11 -2.56
C LEU A 29 -5.46 3.99 -3.62
N GLN A 30 -4.19 4.15 -3.23
CA GLN A 30 -3.06 4.04 -4.14
C GLN A 30 -2.07 2.99 -3.60
N LEU A 31 -1.84 1.92 -4.38
CA LEU A 31 -0.71 1.03 -4.14
C LEU A 31 0.51 1.62 -4.85
N LEU A 32 1.50 2.04 -4.06
CA LEU A 32 2.72 2.67 -4.52
C LEU A 32 3.80 1.60 -4.62
N VAL A 33 4.30 1.35 -5.82
CA VAL A 33 5.33 0.32 -6.05
C VAL A 33 6.58 1.00 -6.60
N GLY A 34 7.62 1.06 -5.78
CA GLY A 34 8.94 1.54 -6.14
C GLY A 34 9.81 0.42 -6.69
N GLY A 35 10.47 0.66 -7.81
CA GLY A 35 11.41 -0.28 -8.43
C GLY A 35 12.67 -0.52 -7.58
N PRO A 36 13.57 -1.42 -8.02
CA PRO A 36 14.88 -1.58 -7.40
C PRO A 36 15.72 -0.31 -7.55
N TYR A 37 16.74 -0.17 -6.70
CA TYR A 37 17.70 0.93 -6.80
C TYR A 37 19.08 0.50 -6.31
N ILE A 38 20.09 1.27 -6.69
CA ILE A 38 21.46 1.11 -6.20
C ILE A 38 21.70 2.27 -5.22
N ALA A 39 22.06 1.96 -3.98
CA ALA A 39 22.38 2.91 -2.94
C ALA A 39 23.71 3.65 -3.26
N ALA A 40 23.98 4.75 -2.54
CA ALA A 40 25.17 5.56 -2.78
C ALA A 40 26.50 4.83 -2.50
N ASP A 41 26.45 3.81 -1.63
CA ASP A 41 27.56 2.90 -1.31
C ASP A 41 27.74 1.76 -2.32
N GLY A 42 26.88 1.68 -3.35
CA GLY A 42 26.88 0.65 -4.38
C GLY A 42 26.06 -0.59 -4.02
N GLU A 43 25.41 -0.65 -2.85
CA GLU A 43 24.54 -1.77 -2.48
C GLU A 43 23.29 -1.78 -3.36
N GLU A 44 22.98 -2.93 -3.96
CA GLU A 44 21.80 -3.11 -4.77
C GLU A 44 20.60 -3.54 -3.91
N HIS A 45 19.56 -2.70 -3.90
CA HIS A 45 18.27 -3.01 -3.29
C HIS A 45 17.31 -3.56 -4.35
N LYS A 46 17.51 -4.82 -4.73
CA LYS A 46 16.86 -5.49 -5.87
C LYS A 46 15.36 -5.72 -5.72
N TYR A 47 14.83 -5.74 -4.51
CA TYR A 47 13.42 -6.11 -4.28
C TYR A 47 12.42 -4.99 -4.56
N GLY A 48 12.87 -3.75 -4.60
CA GLY A 48 11.98 -2.60 -4.65
C GLY A 48 11.28 -2.33 -3.30
N HIS A 49 10.16 -1.62 -3.36
CA HIS A 49 9.40 -1.23 -2.16
C HIS A 49 7.92 -1.07 -2.48
N THR A 50 7.07 -1.24 -1.48
CA THR A 50 5.63 -1.01 -1.59
C THR A 50 5.13 -0.19 -0.42
N ALA A 51 4.27 0.81 -0.71
CA ALA A 51 3.55 1.57 0.31
C ALA A 51 2.07 1.71 -0.09
N LEU A 52 1.22 2.06 0.87
CA LEU A 52 -0.19 2.33 0.64
C LEU A 52 -0.51 3.77 0.97
N ARG A 53 -1.10 4.51 0.02
CA ARG A 53 -1.66 5.84 0.25
C ARG A 53 -3.17 5.80 0.26
N LEU A 54 -3.76 6.46 1.24
CA LEU A 54 -5.20 6.72 1.34
C LEU A 54 -5.42 8.22 1.28
N LYS A 55 -6.18 8.68 0.28
CA LYS A 55 -6.49 10.08 0.09
C LYS A 55 -8.01 10.27 0.10
N SER A 56 -8.50 11.09 1.01
CA SER A 56 -9.89 11.54 1.09
C SER A 56 -9.95 13.05 1.25
N LYS A 57 -11.15 13.61 1.30
CA LYS A 57 -11.34 15.05 1.59
C LYS A 57 -10.81 15.45 2.99
N ASN A 58 -10.72 14.51 3.93
CA ASN A 58 -10.40 14.76 5.33
C ASN A 58 -8.98 14.36 5.72
N PHE A 59 -8.28 13.56 4.91
CA PHE A 59 -6.93 13.12 5.18
C PHE A 59 -6.20 12.68 3.90
N ASP A 60 -4.88 12.77 3.93
CA ASP A 60 -3.97 12.23 2.92
C ASP A 60 -2.81 11.58 3.67
N LEU A 61 -2.80 10.25 3.73
CA LEU A 61 -1.86 9.47 4.53
C LEU A 61 -1.18 8.41 3.69
N THR A 62 0.15 8.32 3.80
CA THR A 62 0.92 7.22 3.19
C THR A 62 1.51 6.35 4.28
N TYR A 63 1.25 5.05 4.20
CA TYR A 63 1.71 4.02 5.11
C TYR A 63 2.85 3.25 4.46
N ASP A 64 4.00 3.31 5.07
CA ASP A 64 5.25 2.79 4.55
C ASP A 64 5.90 1.89 5.62
N PHE A 65 5.82 0.58 5.40
CA PHE A 65 6.34 -0.43 6.31
C PHE A 65 7.65 -0.98 5.79
N GLY A 66 8.68 -0.96 6.63
CA GLY A 66 9.99 -1.39 6.21
C GLY A 66 10.91 -1.79 7.37
N ARG A 67 12.09 -2.25 7.02
CA ARG A 67 13.18 -2.63 7.92
C ARG A 67 14.06 -1.40 8.25
N TYR A 68 13.45 -0.38 8.85
CA TYR A 68 14.11 0.89 9.16
C TYR A 68 14.71 0.96 10.58
N GLY A 69 14.70 -0.17 11.30
CA GLY A 69 15.27 -0.35 12.63
C GLY A 69 16.49 -1.27 12.62
N LYS A 70 16.70 -1.95 13.74
CA LYS A 70 17.74 -2.97 13.84
C LYS A 70 17.43 -4.14 12.91
N THR A 71 18.46 -4.62 12.22
CA THR A 71 18.37 -5.79 11.34
C THR A 71 18.83 -7.06 12.04
N SER A 72 18.32 -8.19 11.60
CA SER A 72 18.67 -9.54 12.09
C SER A 72 18.53 -10.54 10.94
N GLY A 73 18.94 -11.79 11.19
CA GLY A 73 19.00 -12.84 10.17
C GLY A 73 20.39 -12.95 9.54
N ILE A 74 20.70 -14.11 8.95
CA ILE A 74 22.04 -14.43 8.40
C ILE A 74 22.37 -13.49 7.21
N PHE A 75 21.33 -13.07 6.47
CA PHE A 75 21.45 -12.18 5.30
C PHE A 75 20.77 -10.81 5.56
N GLY A 76 20.48 -10.49 6.84
CA GLY A 76 19.76 -9.27 7.17
C GLY A 76 18.31 -9.22 6.66
N GLU A 77 17.72 -10.39 6.37
CA GLU A 77 16.35 -10.51 5.82
C GLU A 77 15.26 -10.13 6.81
N SER A 78 15.60 -10.16 8.11
CA SER A 78 14.69 -9.81 9.21
C SER A 78 15.10 -8.52 9.89
N GLY A 79 14.21 -7.97 10.69
CA GLY A 79 14.51 -6.82 11.55
C GLY A 79 13.26 -6.22 12.17
N GLU A 80 13.47 -5.14 12.92
CA GLU A 80 12.36 -4.42 13.53
C GLU A 80 11.39 -3.93 12.45
N GLY A 81 10.11 -4.28 12.60
CA GLY A 81 9.05 -3.81 11.72
C GLY A 81 8.69 -2.36 12.04
N ILE A 82 9.13 -1.45 11.19
CA ILE A 82 8.90 -0.01 11.35
C ILE A 82 7.86 0.48 10.36
N LEU A 83 6.76 1.03 10.87
CA LEU A 83 5.75 1.71 10.08
C LEU A 83 5.98 3.22 10.13
N ARG A 84 6.17 3.84 8.98
CA ARG A 84 6.19 5.29 8.79
C ARG A 84 4.84 5.73 8.28
N VAL A 85 4.21 6.66 8.98
CA VAL A 85 2.93 7.27 8.58
C VAL A 85 3.21 8.70 8.13
N TRP A 86 3.18 8.91 6.83
CA TRP A 86 3.43 10.20 6.20
C TRP A 86 2.12 10.98 6.05
N ILE A 87 2.13 12.23 6.49
CA ILE A 87 1.04 13.21 6.30
C ILE A 87 1.33 14.17 5.14
N ASP A 88 2.53 14.07 4.56
CA ASP A 88 2.96 14.83 3.39
C ASP A 88 3.45 13.84 2.31
N PHE A 89 2.61 13.64 1.32
CA PHE A 89 2.91 12.74 0.20
C PHE A 89 4.10 13.22 -0.63
N GLN A 90 4.27 14.54 -0.76
CA GLN A 90 5.40 15.08 -1.54
C GLN A 90 6.73 14.82 -0.84
N ALA A 91 6.75 14.90 0.49
CA ALA A 91 7.92 14.53 1.28
C ALA A 91 8.25 13.03 1.13
N TYR A 92 7.23 12.14 1.14
CA TYR A 92 7.41 10.71 0.87
C TYR A 92 8.03 10.47 -0.52
N ILE A 93 7.44 11.02 -1.58
CA ILE A 93 7.91 10.85 -2.95
C ILE A 93 9.30 11.46 -3.15
N LYS A 94 9.59 12.60 -2.52
CA LYS A 94 10.94 13.19 -2.55
C LYS A 94 11.98 12.22 -1.95
N GLY A 95 11.63 11.53 -0.86
CA GLY A 95 12.45 10.48 -0.27
C GLY A 95 12.71 9.33 -1.24
N GLU A 96 11.66 8.80 -1.87
CA GLU A 96 11.79 7.73 -2.88
C GLU A 96 12.64 8.17 -4.09
N ASN A 97 12.41 9.37 -4.60
CA ASN A 97 13.15 9.93 -5.74
C ASN A 97 14.63 10.19 -5.41
N SER A 98 14.96 10.50 -4.15
CA SER A 98 16.36 10.71 -3.71
C SER A 98 17.19 9.42 -3.85
N LEU A 99 16.55 8.27 -3.83
CA LEU A 99 17.11 6.95 -4.10
C LEU A 99 17.20 6.64 -5.61
N LYS A 100 16.92 7.63 -6.50
CA LYS A 100 16.82 7.44 -7.95
C LYS A 100 15.80 6.37 -8.37
N ARG A 101 14.85 6.08 -7.48
CA ARG A 101 13.79 5.09 -7.68
C ARG A 101 12.63 5.73 -8.45
N THR A 102 12.06 4.98 -9.39
CA THR A 102 10.77 5.31 -10.00
C THR A 102 9.66 4.57 -9.24
N THR A 103 8.62 5.30 -8.85
CA THR A 103 7.47 4.74 -8.12
C THR A 103 6.22 4.82 -8.99
N ALA A 104 5.61 3.67 -9.29
CA ALA A 104 4.30 3.59 -9.93
C ALA A 104 3.20 3.60 -8.86
N ALA A 105 2.22 4.48 -9.01
CA ALA A 105 1.04 4.55 -8.17
C ALA A 105 -0.17 3.96 -8.91
N PHE A 106 -0.67 2.82 -8.45
CA PHE A 106 -1.88 2.18 -8.97
C PHE A 106 -3.07 2.71 -8.19
N VAL A 107 -3.88 3.56 -8.84
CA VAL A 107 -4.92 4.36 -8.18
C VAL A 107 -6.29 3.73 -8.39
N TYR A 108 -6.98 3.49 -7.29
CA TYR A 108 -8.35 2.99 -7.24
C TYR A 108 -9.27 4.04 -6.63
N LEU A 109 -10.41 4.26 -7.25
CA LEU A 109 -11.47 5.09 -6.69
C LEU A 109 -12.28 4.26 -5.70
N ILE A 110 -12.43 4.76 -4.48
CA ILE A 110 -13.12 4.10 -3.37
C ILE A 110 -14.08 5.06 -2.67
N PHE A 111 -15.01 4.51 -1.91
CA PHE A 111 -15.87 5.30 -1.04
C PHE A 111 -15.11 5.77 0.21
N ASP A 112 -15.52 6.91 0.78
CA ASP A 112 -14.85 7.47 1.96
C ASP A 112 -14.89 6.52 3.16
N HIS A 113 -16.01 5.81 3.37
CA HIS A 113 -16.10 4.81 4.43
C HIS A 113 -15.08 3.65 4.26
N GLN A 114 -14.74 3.27 3.02
CA GLN A 114 -13.70 2.27 2.73
C GLN A 114 -12.32 2.82 3.06
N ALA A 115 -12.04 4.10 2.71
CA ALA A 115 -10.80 4.77 3.08
C ALA A 115 -10.64 4.87 4.60
N ILE A 116 -11.72 5.21 5.32
CA ILE A 116 -11.76 5.27 6.78
C ILE A 116 -11.51 3.88 7.39
N ALA A 117 -12.11 2.82 6.85
CA ALA A 117 -11.91 1.46 7.33
C ALA A 117 -10.43 1.03 7.21
N ALA A 118 -9.80 1.29 6.05
CA ALA A 118 -8.38 1.00 5.84
C ALA A 118 -7.47 1.87 6.76
N LYS A 119 -7.79 3.15 6.94
CA LYS A 119 -7.10 4.02 7.91
C LYS A 119 -7.18 3.45 9.33
N ASN A 120 -8.35 2.99 9.74
CA ASN A 120 -8.56 2.41 11.08
C ASN A 120 -7.76 1.10 11.27
N TYR A 121 -7.60 0.28 10.23
CA TYR A 121 -6.73 -0.88 10.27
C TYR A 121 -5.29 -0.49 10.66
N PHE A 122 -4.71 0.51 9.98
CA PHE A 122 -3.37 0.99 10.33
C PHE A 122 -3.32 1.65 11.72
N ALA A 123 -4.37 2.37 12.11
CA ALA A 123 -4.47 2.94 13.45
C ALA A 123 -4.43 1.87 14.56
N GLN A 124 -5.03 0.69 14.33
CA GLN A 124 -4.94 -0.44 15.27
C GLN A 124 -3.52 -1.01 15.34
N LEU A 125 -2.82 -1.14 14.20
CA LEU A 125 -1.41 -1.57 14.19
C LEU A 125 -0.52 -0.61 14.98
N VAL A 126 -0.70 0.69 14.78
CA VAL A 126 0.02 1.75 15.51
C VAL A 126 -0.29 1.70 17.00
N LYS A 127 -1.56 1.51 17.39
CA LYS A 127 -1.96 1.40 18.80
C LYS A 127 -1.32 0.22 19.51
N GLY A 128 -1.08 -0.89 18.81
CA GLY A 128 -0.36 -2.07 19.31
C GLY A 128 1.16 -1.93 19.29
N GLY A 129 1.69 -0.85 18.72
CA GLY A 129 3.11 -0.58 18.57
C GLY A 129 3.64 0.48 19.53
N LYS A 130 4.89 0.91 19.30
CA LYS A 130 5.58 1.96 20.06
C LYS A 130 5.96 3.12 19.13
N GLU A 131 5.51 4.34 19.45
CA GLU A 131 5.97 5.54 18.71
C GLU A 131 7.45 5.81 19.00
N LEU A 132 8.22 6.03 17.93
CA LEU A 132 9.63 6.40 17.98
C LEU A 132 9.76 7.91 17.85
N THR A 133 9.48 8.64 18.92
CA THR A 133 9.40 10.12 18.93
C THR A 133 10.69 10.79 18.45
N GLY A 134 11.86 10.22 18.72
CA GLY A 134 13.16 10.71 18.24
C GLY A 134 13.36 10.57 16.70
N LYS A 135 12.47 9.85 16.00
CA LYS A 135 12.49 9.70 14.53
C LYS A 135 11.33 10.44 13.83
N LYS A 136 10.46 11.08 14.60
CA LYS A 136 9.32 11.85 14.10
C LYS A 136 9.79 13.18 13.51
N THR A 137 9.15 13.60 12.42
CA THR A 137 9.32 14.94 11.82
C THR A 137 7.95 15.60 11.62
N ALA A 138 7.93 16.81 11.07
CA ALA A 138 6.69 17.49 10.69
C ALA A 138 5.88 16.71 9.62
N SER A 139 6.55 15.90 8.77
CA SER A 139 5.92 15.18 7.66
C SER A 139 5.66 13.70 7.94
N VAL A 140 6.27 13.11 8.98
CA VAL A 140 6.20 11.66 9.23
C VAL A 140 6.21 11.33 10.71
N SER A 141 5.30 10.44 11.13
CA SER A 141 5.34 9.74 12.42
C SER A 141 5.88 8.32 12.21
N VAL A 142 6.67 7.82 13.16
CA VAL A 142 7.40 6.56 13.04
C VAL A 142 7.04 5.65 14.21
N TYR A 143 6.65 4.42 13.89
CA TYR A 143 6.19 3.44 14.89
C TYR A 143 6.93 2.12 14.71
N LYS A 144 7.44 1.55 15.81
CA LYS A 144 7.82 0.16 15.84
C LYS A 144 6.57 -0.67 16.10
N LEU A 145 6.21 -1.53 15.15
CA LEU A 145 5.06 -2.44 15.30
C LEU A 145 5.40 -3.63 16.21
N ALA A 146 4.38 -4.32 16.69
CA ALA A 146 4.55 -5.60 17.40
C ALA A 146 5.04 -6.72 16.46
N THR A 147 4.74 -6.63 15.17
CA THR A 147 5.21 -7.56 14.13
C THR A 147 6.55 -7.10 13.58
N ASP A 148 7.55 -7.98 13.65
CA ASP A 148 8.84 -7.75 13.00
C ASP A 148 8.71 -7.85 11.47
N TYR A 149 9.64 -7.18 10.78
CA TYR A 149 9.78 -7.24 9.33
C TYR A 149 10.56 -8.50 8.94
N HIS A 150 10.09 -9.18 7.90
CA HIS A 150 10.81 -10.28 7.28
C HIS A 150 10.65 -10.19 5.75
N ALA A 151 11.75 -10.14 5.01
CA ALA A 151 11.72 -9.94 3.56
C ALA A 151 10.89 -10.99 2.80
N LEU A 152 10.88 -12.24 3.30
CA LEU A 152 10.13 -13.37 2.73
C LEU A 152 8.79 -13.63 3.45
N GLY A 153 8.36 -12.75 4.35
CA GLY A 153 7.14 -12.90 5.15
C GLY A 153 6.39 -11.59 5.33
N PRO A 154 6.16 -11.12 6.57
CA PRO A 154 5.58 -9.81 6.83
C PRO A 154 6.51 -8.70 6.33
N ASN A 155 6.19 -8.07 5.21
CA ASN A 155 7.02 -7.04 4.58
C ASN A 155 6.17 -5.88 4.02
N CYS A 156 6.82 -4.95 3.33
CA CYS A 156 6.18 -3.77 2.75
C CYS A 156 5.01 -4.14 1.82
N THR A 157 5.17 -5.14 0.96
CA THR A 157 4.13 -5.57 0.03
C THR A 157 2.95 -6.21 0.75
N THR A 158 3.23 -7.16 1.65
CA THR A 158 2.16 -7.88 2.35
C THR A 158 1.32 -6.96 3.22
N LEU A 159 1.94 -6.03 3.97
CA LEU A 159 1.21 -5.09 4.81
C LEU A 159 0.40 -4.08 3.98
N SER A 160 0.96 -3.59 2.87
CA SER A 160 0.24 -2.68 1.97
C SER A 160 -0.97 -3.35 1.33
N VAL A 161 -0.83 -4.61 0.89
CA VAL A 161 -1.94 -5.38 0.33
C VAL A 161 -3.00 -5.69 1.40
N ASP A 162 -2.60 -6.03 2.63
CA ASP A 162 -3.55 -6.26 3.73
C ASP A 162 -4.38 -5.01 4.02
N GLY A 163 -3.74 -3.83 4.11
CA GLY A 163 -4.44 -2.57 4.25
C GLY A 163 -5.37 -2.26 3.07
N ALA A 164 -4.93 -2.56 1.85
CA ALA A 164 -5.74 -2.38 0.66
C ALA A 164 -6.96 -3.30 0.62
N LYS A 165 -6.86 -4.54 1.11
CA LYS A 165 -7.96 -5.51 1.21
C LYS A 165 -9.08 -5.06 2.15
N ILE A 166 -8.78 -4.26 3.16
CA ILE A 166 -9.82 -3.68 4.04
C ILE A 166 -10.75 -2.77 3.23
N ALA A 167 -10.22 -1.99 2.30
CA ALA A 167 -11.02 -1.11 1.44
C ALA A 167 -11.59 -1.87 0.23
N ILE A 168 -10.81 -2.76 -0.36
CA ILE A 168 -11.14 -3.50 -1.59
C ILE A 168 -10.86 -5.00 -1.36
N PRO A 169 -11.80 -5.77 -0.81
CA PRO A 169 -11.56 -7.16 -0.37
C PRO A 169 -11.01 -8.10 -1.46
N LYS A 170 -11.29 -7.83 -2.73
CA LYS A 170 -10.86 -8.67 -3.86
C LYS A 170 -9.65 -8.11 -4.62
N ILE A 171 -8.90 -7.14 -4.05
CA ILE A 171 -7.82 -6.46 -4.77
C ILE A 171 -6.68 -7.41 -5.19
N ASP A 172 -6.47 -8.50 -4.45
CA ASP A 172 -5.45 -9.52 -4.72
C ASP A 172 -6.03 -10.82 -5.34
N TYR A 173 -7.29 -10.84 -5.73
CA TYR A 173 -7.90 -12.03 -6.33
C TYR A 173 -7.25 -12.41 -7.67
N GLY A 174 -6.79 -13.65 -7.79
CA GLY A 174 -6.06 -14.15 -8.96
C GLY A 174 -4.57 -13.80 -8.96
N SER A 175 -4.05 -13.20 -7.89
CA SER A 175 -2.64 -12.81 -7.77
C SER A 175 -1.68 -14.00 -7.59
N GLU A 176 -2.17 -15.16 -7.23
CA GLU A 176 -1.38 -16.38 -7.03
C GLU A 176 -0.59 -16.79 -8.26
N LYS A 177 -1.10 -16.52 -9.48
CA LYS A 177 -0.41 -16.78 -10.75
C LYS A 177 0.81 -15.88 -10.97
N PHE A 178 0.86 -14.76 -10.25
CA PHE A 178 1.95 -13.78 -10.29
C PHE A 178 2.92 -13.93 -9.12
N ASN A 179 2.62 -14.81 -8.17
CA ASN A 179 3.50 -15.10 -7.04
C ASN A 179 4.66 -16.01 -7.50
N ARG A 180 5.60 -15.40 -8.21
CA ARG A 180 6.75 -16.06 -8.85
C ARG A 180 8.05 -15.55 -8.23
N PRO A 181 8.43 -16.06 -7.05
CA PRO A 181 9.68 -15.67 -6.40
C PRO A 181 10.91 -15.97 -7.25
N GLU A 182 10.85 -16.98 -8.12
CA GLU A 182 11.91 -17.36 -9.04
C GLU A 182 12.29 -16.27 -10.07
N ASP A 183 11.38 -15.32 -10.34
CA ASP A 183 11.63 -14.20 -11.25
C ASP A 183 12.54 -13.12 -10.60
N VAL A 184 12.71 -13.14 -9.26
CA VAL A 184 13.38 -12.08 -8.50
C VAL A 184 14.45 -12.62 -7.54
N LEU A 185 14.16 -13.74 -6.87
CA LEU A 185 15.03 -14.33 -5.84
C LEU A 185 16.12 -15.20 -6.44
N ASP A 186 17.32 -15.11 -5.90
CA ASP A 186 18.40 -16.05 -6.22
C ASP A 186 18.16 -17.45 -5.60
N LEU A 187 19.04 -18.40 -5.92
CA LEU A 187 18.89 -19.79 -5.47
C LEU A 187 18.88 -19.89 -3.93
N LYS A 188 19.75 -19.16 -3.23
CA LYS A 188 19.85 -19.21 -1.76
C LYS A 188 18.59 -18.69 -1.11
N GLU A 189 18.06 -17.58 -1.61
CA GLU A 189 16.82 -16.98 -1.13
C GLU A 189 15.61 -17.88 -1.39
N ARG A 190 15.56 -18.56 -2.54
CA ARG A 190 14.50 -19.54 -2.83
C ARG A 190 14.56 -20.75 -1.91
N LEU A 191 15.75 -21.23 -1.58
CA LEU A 191 15.93 -22.30 -0.61
C LEU A 191 15.49 -21.86 0.81
N ALA A 192 15.87 -20.65 1.22
CA ALA A 192 15.41 -20.07 2.49
C ALA A 192 13.89 -19.89 2.51
N LEU A 193 13.29 -19.42 1.44
CA LEU A 193 11.83 -19.30 1.29
C LEU A 193 11.15 -20.67 1.40
N SER A 194 11.66 -21.70 0.72
CA SER A 194 11.15 -23.07 0.79
C SER A 194 11.24 -23.65 2.21
N ALA A 195 12.35 -23.43 2.90
CA ALA A 195 12.54 -23.87 4.29
C ALA A 195 11.54 -23.20 5.27
N ASN A 196 11.06 -22.00 4.93
CA ASN A 196 10.04 -21.25 5.69
C ASN A 196 8.59 -21.50 5.20
N GLY A 197 8.35 -22.58 4.44
CA GLY A 197 7.01 -22.98 4.00
C GLY A 197 6.56 -22.36 2.68
N GLY A 198 7.47 -21.76 1.92
CA GLY A 198 7.22 -21.24 0.58
C GLY A 198 6.46 -19.92 0.53
N ALA A 199 6.23 -19.43 -0.68
CA ALA A 199 5.51 -18.19 -0.93
C ALA A 199 3.99 -18.43 -0.94
N LYS A 200 3.33 -18.17 0.17
CA LYS A 200 1.88 -18.38 0.34
C LYS A 200 1.02 -17.31 -0.34
N ARG A 201 1.60 -16.14 -0.67
CA ARG A 201 0.92 -15.00 -1.28
C ARG A 201 1.93 -14.04 -1.92
N LEU A 202 1.45 -13.08 -2.71
CA LEU A 202 2.31 -12.02 -3.24
C LEU A 202 3.02 -11.26 -2.11
N PHE A 203 4.35 -11.22 -2.16
CA PHE A 203 5.18 -10.53 -1.17
C PHE A 203 6.31 -9.71 -1.82
N LEU A 204 6.55 -9.86 -3.12
CA LEU A 204 7.58 -9.12 -3.85
C LEU A 204 6.96 -7.93 -4.59
N PRO A 205 7.51 -6.71 -4.44
CA PRO A 205 7.02 -5.52 -5.14
C PRO A 205 6.94 -5.70 -6.65
N ALA A 206 7.95 -6.29 -7.29
CA ALA A 206 7.96 -6.52 -8.74
C ALA A 206 6.79 -7.42 -9.21
N ASN A 207 6.49 -8.48 -8.45
CA ASN A 207 5.37 -9.37 -8.74
C ASN A 207 4.02 -8.68 -8.54
N LEU A 208 3.91 -7.85 -7.49
CA LEU A 208 2.73 -7.02 -7.27
C LEU A 208 2.54 -6.02 -8.41
N GLN A 209 3.59 -5.33 -8.84
CA GLN A 209 3.53 -4.40 -9.97
C GLN A 209 3.03 -5.09 -11.25
N LYS A 210 3.58 -6.26 -11.57
CA LYS A 210 3.17 -7.07 -12.72
C LYS A 210 1.69 -7.46 -12.63
N PHE A 211 1.24 -7.94 -11.47
CA PHE A 211 -0.15 -8.28 -11.24
C PHE A 211 -1.08 -7.08 -11.43
N LEU A 212 -0.80 -5.95 -10.77
CA LEU A 212 -1.63 -4.75 -10.84
C LEU A 212 -1.70 -4.17 -12.26
N SER A 213 -0.61 -4.28 -13.03
CA SER A 213 -0.55 -3.79 -14.42
C SER A 213 -1.31 -4.66 -15.41
N MET A 214 -1.35 -6.00 -15.18
CA MET A 214 -1.79 -6.96 -16.21
C MET A 214 -3.11 -7.66 -15.87
N ALA A 215 -3.41 -7.85 -14.60
CA ALA A 215 -4.48 -8.76 -14.18
C ALA A 215 -5.26 -8.30 -12.94
N SER A 216 -5.17 -7.03 -12.54
CA SER A 216 -5.97 -6.52 -11.42
C SER A 216 -7.45 -6.80 -11.67
N PRO A 217 -8.15 -7.50 -10.75
CA PRO A 217 -9.58 -7.80 -10.90
C PRO A 217 -10.45 -6.56 -10.72
N ILE A 218 -9.87 -5.49 -10.18
CA ILE A 218 -10.54 -4.22 -9.91
C ILE A 218 -10.03 -3.18 -10.91
N ARG A 219 -10.97 -2.45 -11.51
CA ARG A 219 -10.64 -1.40 -12.48
C ARG A 219 -9.82 -0.30 -11.80
N LEU A 220 -8.64 -0.04 -12.35
CA LEU A 220 -7.85 1.13 -12.01
C LEU A 220 -8.55 2.42 -12.48
N LEU A 221 -8.50 3.45 -11.67
CA LEU A 221 -8.85 4.81 -12.09
C LEU A 221 -7.77 5.33 -13.06
N ARG A 222 -6.49 5.20 -12.65
CA ARG A 222 -5.30 5.58 -13.42
C ARG A 222 -4.04 4.94 -12.81
N THR A 223 -2.94 5.06 -13.54
CA THR A 223 -1.59 4.79 -13.01
C THR A 223 -0.78 6.07 -13.13
N ASP A 224 -0.28 6.57 -12.00
CA ASP A 224 0.62 7.73 -11.95
C ASP A 224 2.06 7.23 -11.80
N VAL A 225 3.04 7.96 -12.33
CA VAL A 225 4.46 7.62 -12.22
C VAL A 225 5.20 8.79 -11.58
N HIS A 226 5.92 8.52 -10.49
CA HIS A 226 6.71 9.49 -9.75
C HIS A 226 8.19 9.14 -9.87
N GLY A 227 9.04 10.12 -10.18
CA GLY A 227 10.48 9.92 -10.42
C GLY A 227 10.77 9.46 -11.84
N GLY A 228 11.99 9.00 -12.06
CA GLY A 228 12.52 8.68 -13.37
C GLY A 228 13.52 9.73 -13.87
N LYS A 229 14.30 9.37 -14.86
CA LYS A 229 15.22 10.34 -15.51
C LYS A 229 14.39 11.43 -16.18
N LYS A 230 14.63 12.69 -15.79
CA LYS A 230 14.35 13.81 -16.69
C LYS A 230 15.34 13.77 -17.85
#